data_ccf4abcc07dfbe0a6992de4e2b9b0f72
#
_entry.id   ccf4abcc07dfbe0a6992de4e2b9b0f72
#
_cell.length_a   1.000
_cell.length_b   1.000
_cell.length_c   1.000
_cell.angle_alpha   90.00
_cell.angle_beta   90.00
_cell.angle_gamma   90.00
#
_symmetry.space_group_name_H-M   'P 1'
#
loop_
_entity.id
_entity.type
_entity.pdbx_description
1 polymer ?
#
loop_
_entity_poly.entity_id
_entity_poly.type
_entity_poly.pdbx_seq_one_letter_code
_entity_poly.pdbx_strand_id
1 'polypeptide(L)'
;MTAVADLDEAQAKAELARLAFEIRFHDTAYYQNDAPAISDAEYDALRQRNSAIEARFPNLKRADSPSERIGASPTDGADGFSKVRHSRPMLSLGNAFNEADVADFLAGIRRFLKLDDDTAVAIVAEPKIDGLSAALRYENGVFVQGATRGDGEVGEDITANLRTIADLPKRFLGDAPEVFEVRGEVFMNHGAFAELNRKQEAAERPAYANPRNAAAGSLRQLDPGVTASRQLSFRAYAWGEVSALPSHTQAGVLAAMQAWGFKVQEHEVCRNVAEMMAYHGATEAGRSARPYDIDGIVYKVDRLDWQDRL
;
A
#
# COMPACT_ATOMS: atom_id res chain seq x y z
N MET A 1 -25.21 -11.89 11.95
CA MET A 1 -24.06 -12.57 12.61
C MET A 1 -24.12 -12.32 14.11
N THR A 2 -23.77 -13.32 14.94
CA THR A 2 -23.67 -13.16 16.40
C THR A 2 -22.59 -12.14 16.75
N ALA A 3 -22.84 -11.25 17.71
CA ALA A 3 -21.83 -10.29 18.14
C ALA A 3 -20.61 -11.02 18.74
N VAL A 4 -19.41 -10.49 18.56
CA VAL A 4 -18.18 -11.13 19.08
C VAL A 4 -18.25 -11.30 20.60
N ALA A 5 -18.93 -10.35 21.29
CA ALA A 5 -19.17 -10.42 22.73
C ALA A 5 -20.00 -11.64 23.19
N ASP A 6 -20.84 -12.19 22.34
CA ASP A 6 -21.78 -13.25 22.64
C ASP A 6 -21.31 -14.65 22.19
N LEU A 7 -20.12 -14.74 21.54
CA LEU A 7 -19.57 -16.02 21.09
C LEU A 7 -19.07 -16.84 22.27
N ASP A 8 -19.41 -18.12 22.30
CA ASP A 8 -18.69 -19.11 23.11
C ASP A 8 -17.42 -19.59 22.41
N GLU A 9 -16.60 -20.37 23.10
CA GLU A 9 -15.30 -20.84 22.60
C GLU A 9 -15.43 -21.75 21.36
N ALA A 10 -16.45 -22.60 21.29
CA ALA A 10 -16.70 -23.48 20.16
C ALA A 10 -17.14 -22.68 18.92
N GLN A 11 -18.02 -21.71 19.12
CA GLN A 11 -18.46 -20.78 18.09
C GLN A 11 -17.30 -19.90 17.59
N ALA A 12 -16.47 -19.36 18.49
CA ALA A 12 -15.30 -18.58 18.15
C ALA A 12 -14.29 -19.37 17.31
N LYS A 13 -14.02 -20.64 17.68
CA LYS A 13 -13.14 -21.54 16.92
C LYS A 13 -13.66 -21.82 15.51
N ALA A 14 -14.95 -22.09 15.37
CA ALA A 14 -15.59 -22.32 14.07
C ALA A 14 -15.54 -21.08 13.19
N GLU A 15 -15.82 -19.92 13.78
CA GLU A 15 -15.83 -18.63 13.08
C GLU A 15 -14.42 -18.22 12.64
N LEU A 16 -13.38 -18.40 13.47
CA LEU A 16 -11.98 -18.17 13.05
C LEU A 16 -11.56 -19.07 11.88
N ALA A 17 -12.03 -20.33 11.85
CA ALA A 17 -11.75 -21.20 10.73
C ALA A 17 -12.44 -20.73 9.43
N ARG A 18 -13.69 -20.27 9.52
CA ARG A 18 -14.44 -19.68 8.40
C ARG A 18 -13.74 -18.43 7.87
N LEU A 19 -13.42 -17.49 8.78
CA LEU A 19 -12.76 -16.23 8.44
C LEU A 19 -11.40 -16.45 7.81
N ALA A 20 -10.59 -17.39 8.32
CA ALA A 20 -9.29 -17.71 7.74
C ALA A 20 -9.40 -18.24 6.30
N PHE A 21 -10.43 -19.03 6.00
CA PHE A 21 -10.70 -19.51 4.64
C PHE A 21 -11.18 -18.38 3.72
N GLU A 22 -12.15 -17.60 4.17
CA GLU A 22 -12.81 -16.54 3.40
C GLU A 22 -11.84 -15.39 3.09
N ILE A 23 -11.08 -14.92 4.09
CA ILE A 23 -10.06 -13.90 3.89
C ILE A 23 -8.99 -14.40 2.91
N ARG A 24 -8.52 -15.65 3.03
CA ARG A 24 -7.56 -16.22 2.07
C ARG A 24 -8.10 -16.27 0.65
N PHE A 25 -9.36 -16.62 0.48
CA PHE A 25 -10.01 -16.60 -0.84
C PHE A 25 -10.00 -15.19 -1.43
N HIS A 26 -10.34 -14.17 -0.64
CA HIS A 26 -10.34 -12.78 -1.07
C HIS A 26 -8.92 -12.24 -1.29
N ASP A 27 -7.94 -12.65 -0.47
CA ASP A 27 -6.51 -12.33 -0.71
C ASP A 27 -6.06 -12.86 -2.07
N THR A 28 -6.39 -14.10 -2.41
CA THR A 28 -6.05 -14.69 -3.71
C THR A 28 -6.74 -13.94 -4.86
N ALA A 29 -8.03 -13.66 -4.73
CA ALA A 29 -8.79 -12.92 -5.74
C ALA A 29 -8.21 -11.51 -5.96
N TYR A 30 -7.83 -10.83 -4.88
CA TYR A 30 -7.31 -9.48 -4.90
C TYR A 30 -5.85 -9.39 -5.36
N TYR A 31 -4.94 -10.20 -4.78
CA TYR A 31 -3.50 -10.09 -5.01
C TYR A 31 -2.97 -10.93 -6.17
N GLN A 32 -3.64 -12.05 -6.53
CA GLN A 32 -3.20 -12.93 -7.60
C GLN A 32 -4.02 -12.77 -8.88
N ASN A 33 -5.34 -12.60 -8.74
CA ASN A 33 -6.25 -12.60 -9.90
C ASN A 33 -6.69 -11.19 -10.32
N ASP A 34 -6.33 -10.14 -9.56
CA ASP A 34 -6.79 -8.74 -9.76
C ASP A 34 -8.33 -8.63 -9.97
N ALA A 35 -9.07 -9.54 -9.31
CA ALA A 35 -10.53 -9.70 -9.43
C ALA A 35 -11.19 -9.78 -8.05
N PRO A 36 -11.21 -8.67 -7.28
CA PRO A 36 -11.86 -8.65 -5.98
C PRO A 36 -13.35 -9.00 -6.10
N ALA A 37 -13.81 -9.94 -5.27
CA ALA A 37 -15.19 -10.40 -5.25
C ALA A 37 -16.07 -9.63 -4.25
N ILE A 38 -15.46 -8.84 -3.36
CA ILE A 38 -16.11 -7.98 -2.37
C ILE A 38 -15.46 -6.60 -2.35
N SER A 39 -16.14 -5.61 -1.79
CA SER A 39 -15.58 -4.28 -1.56
C SER A 39 -14.52 -4.29 -0.45
N ASP A 40 -13.64 -3.28 -0.44
CA ASP A 40 -12.63 -3.10 0.60
C ASP A 40 -13.26 -2.99 1.99
N ALA A 41 -14.41 -2.32 2.12
CA ALA A 41 -15.15 -2.21 3.38
C ALA A 41 -15.64 -3.57 3.88
N GLU A 42 -16.10 -4.45 3.00
CA GLU A 42 -16.52 -5.82 3.35
C GLU A 42 -15.31 -6.67 3.75
N TYR A 43 -14.20 -6.54 3.03
CA TYR A 43 -12.95 -7.22 3.36
C TYR A 43 -12.40 -6.77 4.72
N ASP A 44 -12.38 -5.47 4.98
CA ASP A 44 -11.95 -4.90 6.27
C ASP A 44 -12.84 -5.39 7.42
N ALA A 45 -14.16 -5.50 7.21
CA ALA A 45 -15.07 -6.04 8.21
C ALA A 45 -14.75 -7.50 8.58
N LEU A 46 -14.33 -8.33 7.59
CA LEU A 46 -13.88 -9.70 7.87
C LEU A 46 -12.60 -9.70 8.71
N ARG A 47 -11.62 -8.87 8.38
CA ARG A 47 -10.37 -8.75 9.11
C ARG A 47 -10.56 -8.23 10.54
N GLN A 48 -11.39 -7.20 10.71
CA GLN A 48 -11.74 -6.67 12.04
C GLN A 48 -12.38 -7.74 12.91
N ARG A 49 -13.36 -8.49 12.36
CA ARG A 49 -14.03 -9.56 13.09
C ARG A 49 -13.03 -10.65 13.50
N ASN A 50 -12.12 -11.05 12.62
CA ASN A 50 -11.06 -12.01 12.95
C ASN A 50 -10.22 -11.52 14.12
N SER A 51 -9.71 -10.30 14.05
CA SER A 51 -8.87 -9.69 15.09
C SER A 51 -9.59 -9.54 16.43
N ALA A 52 -10.86 -9.14 16.41
CA ALA A 52 -11.68 -9.02 17.61
C ALA A 52 -11.92 -10.37 18.31
N ILE A 53 -12.12 -11.45 17.53
CA ILE A 53 -12.25 -12.81 18.09
C ILE A 53 -10.92 -13.28 18.65
N GLU A 54 -9.79 -13.06 17.96
CA GLU A 54 -8.45 -13.43 18.46
C GLU A 54 -8.08 -12.67 19.73
N ALA A 55 -8.44 -11.39 19.84
CA ALA A 55 -8.23 -10.58 21.04
C ALA A 55 -9.03 -11.12 22.25
N ARG A 56 -10.27 -11.58 22.01
CA ARG A 56 -11.12 -12.15 23.07
C ARG A 56 -10.74 -13.58 23.44
N PHE A 57 -10.28 -14.37 22.49
CA PHE A 57 -9.90 -15.77 22.65
C PHE A 57 -8.45 -16.04 22.15
N PRO A 58 -7.43 -15.51 22.83
CA PRO A 58 -6.04 -15.61 22.37
C PRO A 58 -5.56 -17.04 22.15
N ASN A 59 -6.08 -17.99 22.96
CA ASN A 59 -5.74 -19.41 22.87
C ASN A 59 -6.28 -20.10 21.62
N LEU A 60 -7.22 -19.49 20.92
CA LEU A 60 -7.80 -20.00 19.67
C LEU A 60 -7.13 -19.43 18.43
N LYS A 61 -6.16 -18.52 18.58
CA LYS A 61 -5.44 -17.95 17.44
C LYS A 61 -4.79 -19.08 16.64
N ARG A 62 -5.09 -19.11 15.34
CA ARG A 62 -4.66 -20.18 14.42
C ARG A 62 -3.22 -19.92 13.93
N ALA A 63 -2.47 -20.97 13.66
CA ALA A 63 -1.15 -20.87 13.02
C ALA A 63 -1.21 -20.31 11.59
N ASP A 64 -2.37 -20.45 10.93
CA ASP A 64 -2.66 -19.89 9.60
C ASP A 64 -3.53 -18.63 9.65
N SER A 65 -3.52 -17.92 10.79
CA SER A 65 -4.32 -16.71 10.97
C SER A 65 -4.02 -15.65 9.90
N PRO A 66 -5.07 -15.03 9.34
CA PRO A 66 -4.91 -13.89 8.44
C PRO A 66 -4.19 -12.70 9.10
N SER A 67 -4.23 -12.58 10.42
CA SER A 67 -3.55 -11.51 11.16
C SER A 67 -2.01 -11.59 11.07
N GLU A 68 -1.46 -12.78 10.76
CA GLU A 68 -0.03 -13.03 10.62
C GLU A 68 0.47 -12.98 9.16
N ARG A 69 -0.43 -12.72 8.21
CA ARG A 69 -0.09 -12.77 6.77
C ARG A 69 -0.35 -11.43 6.09
N ILE A 70 0.52 -11.10 5.15
CA ILE A 70 0.41 -9.94 4.27
C ILE A 70 0.24 -10.45 2.85
N GLY A 71 -0.93 -10.17 2.22
CA GLY A 71 -1.18 -10.51 0.83
C GLY A 71 -1.16 -12.01 0.50
N ALA A 72 -0.95 -12.32 -0.77
CA ALA A 72 -0.78 -13.67 -1.29
C ALA A 72 0.58 -13.83 -1.95
N SER A 73 1.24 -14.98 -1.72
CA SER A 73 2.53 -15.28 -2.36
C SER A 73 2.38 -15.32 -3.89
N PRO A 74 3.36 -14.81 -4.65
CA PRO A 74 3.35 -14.93 -6.11
C PRO A 74 3.24 -16.38 -6.52
N THR A 75 2.43 -16.68 -7.54
CA THR A 75 2.28 -18.04 -8.09
C THR A 75 3.61 -18.53 -8.67
N ASP A 76 3.93 -19.82 -8.47
CA ASP A 76 5.17 -20.40 -8.99
C ASP A 76 5.10 -20.52 -10.53
N GLY A 77 5.78 -19.58 -11.21
CA GLY A 77 6.11 -19.70 -12.65
C GLY A 77 4.95 -19.71 -13.65
N ALA A 78 3.70 -19.58 -13.20
CA ALA A 78 2.54 -19.59 -14.10
C ALA A 78 2.46 -18.34 -14.98
N ASP A 79 2.96 -17.21 -14.52
CA ASP A 79 2.84 -15.90 -15.17
C ASP A 79 4.11 -15.43 -15.90
N GLY A 80 5.18 -16.22 -15.88
CA GLY A 80 6.42 -15.94 -16.64
C GLY A 80 7.34 -14.87 -16.07
N PHE A 81 7.03 -14.25 -14.92
CA PHE A 81 7.89 -13.29 -14.24
C PHE A 81 8.87 -14.00 -13.29
N SER A 82 10.14 -13.53 -13.26
CA SER A 82 11.09 -13.93 -12.23
C SER A 82 10.73 -13.33 -10.88
N LYS A 83 11.15 -13.98 -9.79
CA LYS A 83 10.89 -13.52 -8.43
C LYS A 83 12.01 -12.66 -7.91
N VAL A 84 11.67 -11.62 -7.16
CA VAL A 84 12.58 -10.72 -6.47
C VAL A 84 12.27 -10.74 -4.98
N ARG A 85 13.27 -11.06 -4.15
CA ARG A 85 13.15 -10.95 -2.69
C ARG A 85 13.47 -9.52 -2.29
N HIS A 86 12.57 -8.90 -1.54
CA HIS A 86 12.79 -7.57 -0.98
C HIS A 86 13.86 -7.60 0.11
N SER A 87 14.83 -6.68 0.05
CA SER A 87 15.87 -6.53 1.10
C SER A 87 15.28 -6.08 2.43
N ARG A 88 14.20 -5.28 2.39
CA ARG A 88 13.35 -4.94 3.54
C ARG A 88 11.91 -5.30 3.18
N PRO A 89 11.15 -6.00 4.06
CA PRO A 89 9.77 -6.37 3.77
C PRO A 89 8.90 -5.15 3.44
N MET A 90 7.94 -5.33 2.54
CA MET A 90 6.89 -4.35 2.23
C MET A 90 5.67 -4.64 3.12
N LEU A 91 5.68 -4.10 4.33
CA LEU A 91 4.68 -4.36 5.36
C LEU A 91 3.30 -3.81 4.98
N SER A 92 2.25 -4.31 5.65
CA SER A 92 0.91 -3.73 5.63
C SER A 92 0.80 -2.59 6.64
N LEU A 93 -0.31 -1.86 6.58
CA LEU A 93 -0.63 -0.78 7.50
C LEU A 93 -1.71 -1.26 8.49
N GLY A 94 -1.65 -0.75 9.72
CA GLY A 94 -2.78 -0.85 10.64
C GLY A 94 -3.90 0.09 10.20
N ASN A 95 -5.15 -0.24 10.57
CA ASN A 95 -6.33 0.55 10.22
C ASN A 95 -6.80 1.41 11.40
N ALA A 96 -7.26 2.62 11.11
CA ALA A 96 -8.02 3.49 12.00
C ALA A 96 -9.35 3.85 11.30
N PHE A 97 -10.48 3.69 11.96
CA PHE A 97 -11.81 3.83 11.36
C PHE A 97 -12.55 5.08 11.86
N ASN A 98 -12.06 5.68 12.94
CA ASN A 98 -12.66 6.84 13.56
C ASN A 98 -11.60 7.69 14.29
N GLU A 99 -12.00 8.86 14.78
CA GLU A 99 -11.14 9.78 15.50
C GLU A 99 -10.53 9.17 16.78
N ALA A 100 -11.25 8.29 17.48
CA ALA A 100 -10.74 7.63 18.67
C ALA A 100 -9.57 6.71 18.34
N ASP A 101 -9.64 5.96 17.23
CA ASP A 101 -8.56 5.09 16.75
C ASP A 101 -7.31 5.94 16.40
N VAL A 102 -7.49 7.13 15.80
CA VAL A 102 -6.40 8.06 15.50
C VAL A 102 -5.77 8.62 16.79
N ALA A 103 -6.60 8.94 17.78
CA ALA A 103 -6.12 9.38 19.10
C ALA A 103 -5.34 8.26 19.81
N ASP A 104 -5.85 7.03 19.76
CA ASP A 104 -5.19 5.84 20.34
C ASP A 104 -3.87 5.52 19.64
N PHE A 105 -3.77 5.72 18.33
CA PHE A 105 -2.52 5.61 17.59
C PHE A 105 -1.45 6.56 18.13
N LEU A 106 -1.77 7.85 18.29
CA LEU A 106 -0.82 8.82 18.87
C LEU A 106 -0.48 8.51 20.33
N ALA A 107 -1.47 8.13 21.13
CA ALA A 107 -1.25 7.74 22.53
C ALA A 107 -0.37 6.48 22.61
N GLY A 108 -0.58 5.52 21.70
CA GLY A 108 0.25 4.32 21.58
C GLY A 108 1.70 4.64 21.30
N ILE A 109 1.97 5.55 20.35
CA ILE A 109 3.33 6.03 20.02
C ILE A 109 3.99 6.66 21.25
N ARG A 110 3.31 7.60 21.94
CA ARG A 110 3.86 8.25 23.15
C ARG A 110 4.20 7.23 24.23
N ARG A 111 3.29 6.30 24.51
CA ARG A 111 3.48 5.26 25.50
C ARG A 111 4.64 4.33 25.16
N PHE A 112 4.74 3.88 23.91
CA PHE A 112 5.80 2.98 23.46
C PHE A 112 7.18 3.66 23.52
N LEU A 113 7.28 4.90 23.05
CA LEU A 113 8.51 5.68 23.04
C LEU A 113 8.83 6.32 24.39
N LYS A 114 7.92 6.21 25.39
CA LYS A 114 8.04 6.82 26.72
C LYS A 114 8.21 8.35 26.64
N LEU A 115 7.40 9.00 25.80
CA LEU A 115 7.37 10.44 25.66
C LEU A 115 6.41 11.05 26.69
N ASP A 116 6.67 12.28 27.06
CA ASP A 116 5.76 13.08 27.89
C ASP A 116 4.48 13.40 27.10
N ASP A 117 3.35 13.59 27.79
CA ASP A 117 2.03 13.78 27.18
C ASP A 117 1.94 15.05 26.30
N ASP A 118 2.75 16.06 26.59
CA ASP A 118 2.85 17.31 25.84
C ASP A 118 3.86 17.25 24.68
N THR A 119 4.60 16.16 24.54
CA THR A 119 5.54 15.99 23.43
C THR A 119 4.79 15.92 22.10
N ALA A 120 5.10 16.86 21.22
CA ALA A 120 4.51 16.87 19.87
C ALA A 120 5.04 15.70 19.04
N VAL A 121 4.13 14.88 18.52
CA VAL A 121 4.42 13.81 17.59
C VAL A 121 4.00 14.27 16.20
N ALA A 122 4.97 14.69 15.38
CA ALA A 122 4.71 15.07 14.00
C ALA A 122 4.36 13.83 13.16
N ILE A 123 3.26 13.90 12.41
CA ILE A 123 2.73 12.85 11.56
C ILE A 123 2.61 13.38 10.13
N VAL A 124 3.20 12.68 9.17
CA VAL A 124 2.94 12.90 7.74
C VAL A 124 1.63 12.22 7.40
N ALA A 125 0.65 13.00 6.92
CA ALA A 125 -0.63 12.54 6.41
C ALA A 125 -0.62 12.62 4.88
N GLU A 126 -0.99 11.54 4.19
CA GLU A 126 -1.01 11.49 2.73
C GLU A 126 -2.22 10.69 2.24
N PRO A 127 -2.83 11.02 1.06
CA PRO A 127 -3.88 10.19 0.48
C PRO A 127 -3.34 8.80 0.13
N LYS A 128 -4.12 7.77 0.42
CA LYS A 128 -3.83 6.39 0.03
C LYS A 128 -4.35 6.15 -1.40
N ILE A 129 -3.47 6.28 -2.38
CA ILE A 129 -3.84 5.99 -3.78
C ILE A 129 -4.23 4.52 -3.91
N ASP A 130 -5.30 4.26 -4.64
CA ASP A 130 -5.74 2.91 -4.98
C ASP A 130 -5.07 2.45 -6.28
N GLY A 131 -4.05 1.61 -6.14
CA GLY A 131 -3.22 1.12 -7.24
C GLY A 131 -2.43 -0.13 -6.86
N LEU A 132 -1.23 -0.29 -7.41
CA LEU A 132 -0.29 -1.35 -7.08
C LEU A 132 0.99 -0.79 -6.51
N SER A 133 1.37 -1.29 -5.34
CA SER A 133 2.66 -0.95 -4.75
C SER A 133 3.81 -1.58 -5.54
N ALA A 134 4.82 -0.78 -5.83
CA ALA A 134 6.05 -1.21 -6.48
C ALA A 134 7.28 -0.71 -5.72
N ALA A 135 8.32 -1.55 -5.70
CA ALA A 135 9.66 -1.23 -5.22
C ALA A 135 10.59 -1.03 -6.42
N LEU A 136 11.32 0.09 -6.42
CA LEU A 136 12.22 0.50 -7.50
C LEU A 136 13.62 0.71 -6.94
N ARG A 137 14.54 -0.19 -7.25
CA ARG A 137 15.92 -0.12 -6.81
C ARG A 137 16.74 0.75 -7.78
N TYR A 138 17.45 1.70 -7.20
CA TYR A 138 18.43 2.53 -7.89
C TYR A 138 19.82 2.27 -7.30
N GLU A 139 20.80 2.15 -8.19
CA GLU A 139 22.23 2.06 -7.83
C GLU A 139 23.00 3.18 -8.51
N ASN A 140 23.74 3.95 -7.73
CA ASN A 140 24.41 5.15 -8.21
C ASN A 140 23.47 6.08 -9.01
N GLY A 141 22.25 6.20 -8.53
CA GLY A 141 21.19 7.00 -9.14
C GLY A 141 20.58 6.42 -10.41
N VAL A 142 20.95 5.21 -10.86
CA VAL A 142 20.40 4.55 -12.06
C VAL A 142 19.35 3.51 -11.67
N PHE A 143 18.19 3.49 -12.32
CA PHE A 143 17.16 2.47 -12.13
C PHE A 143 17.64 1.11 -12.63
N VAL A 144 17.82 0.14 -11.73
CA VAL A 144 18.37 -1.19 -12.05
C VAL A 144 17.30 -2.29 -11.97
N GLN A 145 16.40 -2.26 -10.97
CA GLN A 145 15.42 -3.32 -10.75
C GLN A 145 14.12 -2.75 -10.21
N GLY A 146 12.99 -3.36 -10.61
CA GLY A 146 11.68 -3.05 -10.07
C GLY A 146 10.85 -4.30 -9.84
N ALA A 147 10.15 -4.34 -8.71
CA ALA A 147 9.35 -5.48 -8.30
C ALA A 147 7.97 -5.06 -7.79
N THR A 148 6.97 -5.94 -7.94
CA THR A 148 5.69 -5.83 -7.25
C THR A 148 5.89 -6.09 -5.76
N ARG A 149 4.92 -5.68 -4.93
CA ARG A 149 4.93 -5.98 -3.49
C ARG A 149 4.92 -7.50 -3.22
N GLY A 150 4.12 -8.26 -3.99
CA GLY A 150 3.88 -9.68 -3.75
C GLY A 150 3.28 -9.91 -2.35
N ASP A 151 3.82 -10.88 -1.61
CA ASP A 151 3.46 -11.18 -0.23
C ASP A 151 4.17 -10.29 0.81
N GLY A 152 4.90 -9.29 0.34
CA GLY A 152 5.70 -8.39 1.16
C GLY A 152 7.16 -8.81 1.34
N GLU A 153 7.49 -10.08 1.16
CA GLU A 153 8.87 -10.59 1.16
C GLU A 153 9.38 -10.87 -0.26
N VAL A 154 8.52 -11.39 -1.13
CA VAL A 154 8.85 -11.78 -2.50
C VAL A 154 7.82 -11.18 -3.46
N GLY A 155 8.30 -10.43 -4.44
CA GLY A 155 7.51 -9.86 -5.53
C GLY A 155 7.89 -10.44 -6.89
N GLU A 156 7.24 -9.98 -7.94
CA GLU A 156 7.52 -10.29 -9.34
C GLU A 156 8.44 -9.22 -9.93
N ASP A 157 9.43 -9.62 -10.71
CA ASP A 157 10.28 -8.69 -11.45
C ASP A 157 9.51 -8.06 -12.61
N ILE A 158 9.18 -6.80 -12.47
CA ILE A 158 8.49 -5.98 -13.46
C ILE A 158 9.36 -4.84 -13.97
N THR A 159 10.68 -5.00 -13.91
CA THR A 159 11.65 -3.96 -14.28
C THR A 159 11.42 -3.41 -15.68
N ALA A 160 11.20 -4.30 -16.66
CA ALA A 160 10.99 -3.90 -18.05
C ALA A 160 9.69 -3.08 -18.21
N ASN A 161 8.63 -3.47 -17.49
CA ASN A 161 7.32 -2.79 -17.49
C ASN A 161 7.44 -1.40 -16.84
N LEU A 162 8.04 -1.29 -15.65
CA LEU A 162 8.25 -0.03 -14.96
C LEU A 162 9.10 0.96 -15.77
N ARG A 163 10.06 0.47 -16.57
CA ARG A 163 10.84 1.31 -17.47
C ARG A 163 10.00 2.02 -18.54
N THR A 164 8.81 1.55 -18.83
CA THR A 164 7.91 2.18 -19.81
C THR A 164 7.09 3.33 -19.23
N ILE A 165 6.97 3.41 -17.89
CA ILE A 165 6.18 4.45 -17.22
C ILE A 165 6.93 5.79 -17.31
N ALA A 166 6.27 6.79 -17.90
CA ALA A 166 6.88 8.10 -18.16
C ALA A 166 7.19 8.89 -16.87
N ASP A 167 6.39 8.68 -15.82
CA ASP A 167 6.57 9.35 -14.52
C ASP A 167 7.80 8.85 -13.74
N LEU A 168 8.42 7.74 -14.16
CA LEU A 168 9.55 7.14 -13.46
C LEU A 168 10.88 7.65 -14.01
N PRO A 169 11.70 8.34 -13.19
CA PRO A 169 13.07 8.71 -13.57
C PRO A 169 13.90 7.47 -13.86
N LYS A 170 14.57 7.41 -15.00
CA LYS A 170 15.53 6.33 -15.32
C LYS A 170 16.85 6.55 -14.60
N ARG A 171 17.09 7.79 -14.19
CA ARG A 171 18.24 8.24 -13.40
C ARG A 171 17.80 9.39 -12.49
N PHE A 172 18.33 9.43 -11.28
CA PHE A 172 18.15 10.56 -10.37
C PHE A 172 18.75 11.85 -10.93
N LEU A 173 18.11 12.95 -10.62
CA LEU A 173 18.65 14.28 -10.86
C LEU A 173 19.59 14.66 -9.69
N GLY A 174 20.81 15.09 -9.97
CA GLY A 174 21.78 15.45 -8.94
C GLY A 174 22.41 14.26 -8.20
N ASP A 175 22.98 14.55 -7.04
CA ASP A 175 23.66 13.55 -6.21
C ASP A 175 22.66 12.62 -5.54
N ALA A 176 22.99 11.33 -5.54
CA ALA A 176 22.15 10.27 -4.98
C ALA A 176 22.99 9.32 -4.12
N PRO A 177 22.37 8.66 -3.13
CA PRO A 177 22.98 7.55 -2.41
C PRO A 177 23.42 6.43 -3.36
N GLU A 178 24.45 5.65 -2.95
CA GLU A 178 24.92 4.50 -3.73
C GLU A 178 23.80 3.51 -4.02
N VAL A 179 22.97 3.22 -3.00
CA VAL A 179 21.75 2.40 -3.11
C VAL A 179 20.58 3.17 -2.55
N PHE A 180 19.49 3.22 -3.29
CA PHE A 180 18.21 3.73 -2.81
C PHE A 180 17.04 2.99 -3.48
N GLU A 181 16.24 2.31 -2.67
CA GLU A 181 15.00 1.67 -3.11
C GLU A 181 13.83 2.61 -2.86
N VAL A 182 13.24 3.14 -3.93
CA VAL A 182 12.01 3.95 -3.86
C VAL A 182 10.81 3.02 -3.85
N ARG A 183 9.85 3.28 -2.95
CA ARG A 183 8.54 2.60 -2.92
C ARG A 183 7.45 3.59 -3.26
N GLY A 184 6.51 3.16 -4.07
CA GLY A 184 5.41 4.01 -4.51
C GLY A 184 4.27 3.21 -5.10
N GLU A 185 3.22 3.93 -5.50
CA GLU A 185 2.04 3.35 -6.10
C GLU A 185 2.04 3.59 -7.61
N VAL A 186 1.86 2.49 -8.36
CA VAL A 186 1.52 2.53 -9.79
C VAL A 186 0.00 2.52 -9.90
N PHE A 187 -0.55 3.47 -10.61
CA PHE A 187 -2.01 3.65 -10.73
C PHE A 187 -2.43 4.15 -12.10
N MET A 188 -3.71 4.15 -12.37
CA MET A 188 -4.29 4.67 -13.61
C MET A 188 -5.24 5.82 -13.28
N ASN A 189 -5.06 6.95 -13.97
CA ASN A 189 -5.98 8.08 -13.86
C ASN A 189 -7.34 7.76 -14.51
N HIS A 190 -8.42 8.39 -14.04
CA HIS A 190 -9.78 8.19 -14.55
C HIS A 190 -9.89 8.40 -16.08
N GLY A 191 -9.20 9.41 -16.63
CA GLY A 191 -9.18 9.63 -18.08
C GLY A 191 -8.52 8.49 -18.86
N ALA A 192 -7.39 7.98 -18.38
CA ALA A 192 -6.71 6.84 -18.97
C ALA A 192 -7.53 5.55 -18.86
N PHE A 193 -8.21 5.35 -17.72
CA PHE A 193 -9.11 4.22 -17.50
C PHE A 193 -10.30 4.24 -18.46
N ALA A 194 -10.97 5.38 -18.60
CA ALA A 194 -12.09 5.53 -19.54
C ALA A 194 -11.66 5.25 -20.98
N GLU A 195 -10.51 5.77 -21.40
CA GLU A 195 -9.99 5.54 -22.76
C GLU A 195 -9.58 4.06 -22.96
N LEU A 196 -9.02 3.41 -21.94
CA LEU A 196 -8.70 1.98 -21.99
C LEU A 196 -9.97 1.13 -22.16
N ASN A 197 -11.03 1.40 -21.37
CA ASN A 197 -12.28 0.64 -21.46
C ASN A 197 -12.98 0.88 -22.80
N ARG A 198 -12.96 2.10 -23.33
CA ARG A 198 -13.46 2.37 -24.68
C ARG A 198 -12.75 1.54 -25.75
N LYS A 199 -11.42 1.33 -25.63
CA LYS A 199 -10.65 0.46 -26.54
C LYS A 199 -10.99 -1.02 -26.37
N GLN A 200 -11.23 -1.46 -25.12
CA GLN A 200 -11.67 -2.84 -24.84
C GLN A 200 -13.02 -3.13 -25.48
N GLU A 201 -13.99 -2.24 -25.29
CA GLU A 201 -15.33 -2.36 -25.92
C GLU A 201 -15.27 -2.37 -27.42
N ALA A 202 -14.48 -1.46 -28.03
CA ALA A 202 -14.28 -1.42 -29.47
C ALA A 202 -13.62 -2.69 -30.06
N ALA A 203 -12.88 -3.43 -29.21
CA ALA A 203 -12.25 -4.69 -29.54
C ALA A 203 -13.09 -5.92 -29.09
N GLU A 204 -14.34 -5.71 -28.68
CA GLU A 204 -15.24 -6.75 -28.15
C GLU A 204 -14.65 -7.54 -26.98
N ARG A 205 -13.83 -6.87 -26.15
CA ARG A 205 -13.21 -7.44 -24.96
C ARG A 205 -13.91 -6.93 -23.68
N PRO A 206 -13.90 -7.70 -22.60
CA PRO A 206 -14.43 -7.25 -21.31
C PRO A 206 -13.77 -5.96 -20.84
N ALA A 207 -14.58 -5.01 -20.36
CA ALA A 207 -14.08 -3.82 -19.69
C ALA A 207 -13.49 -4.15 -18.31
N TYR A 208 -12.50 -3.37 -17.87
CA TYR A 208 -12.00 -3.45 -16.51
C TYR A 208 -13.02 -2.86 -15.52
N ALA A 209 -13.13 -3.47 -14.35
CA ALA A 209 -14.12 -3.09 -13.34
C ALA A 209 -13.80 -1.74 -12.67
N ASN A 210 -12.51 -1.45 -12.43
CA ASN A 210 -12.05 -0.24 -11.77
C ASN A 210 -10.62 0.14 -12.23
N PRO A 211 -10.14 1.36 -11.94
CA PRO A 211 -8.81 1.83 -12.31
C PRO A 211 -7.67 0.99 -11.71
N ARG A 212 -7.82 0.47 -10.48
CA ARG A 212 -6.84 -0.40 -9.83
C ARG A 212 -6.61 -1.69 -10.62
N ASN A 213 -7.70 -2.41 -10.96
CA ASN A 213 -7.62 -3.65 -11.73
C ASN A 213 -7.05 -3.39 -13.13
N ALA A 214 -7.40 -2.26 -13.74
CA ALA A 214 -6.84 -1.83 -15.01
C ALA A 214 -5.34 -1.55 -14.91
N ALA A 215 -4.87 -0.93 -13.83
CA ALA A 215 -3.45 -0.69 -13.58
C ALA A 215 -2.70 -2.01 -13.36
N ALA A 216 -3.25 -2.91 -12.53
CA ALA A 216 -2.68 -4.22 -12.24
C ALA A 216 -2.51 -5.05 -13.52
N GLY A 217 -3.59 -5.26 -14.26
CA GLY A 217 -3.58 -6.00 -15.51
C GLY A 217 -2.74 -5.33 -16.62
N SER A 218 -2.46 -4.03 -16.51
CA SER A 218 -1.58 -3.31 -17.43
C SER A 218 -0.11 -3.39 -17.05
N LEU A 219 0.20 -3.46 -15.76
CA LEU A 219 1.57 -3.52 -15.26
C LEU A 219 2.15 -4.94 -15.36
N ARG A 220 1.32 -5.98 -15.13
CA ARG A 220 1.71 -7.40 -15.16
C ARG A 220 1.54 -8.00 -16.56
N GLN A 221 2.22 -7.43 -17.56
CA GLN A 221 2.23 -7.89 -18.95
C GLN A 221 3.60 -8.44 -19.31
N LEU A 222 3.66 -9.64 -19.88
CA LEU A 222 4.93 -10.25 -20.35
C LEU A 222 5.59 -9.41 -21.44
N ASP A 223 4.80 -8.76 -22.29
CA ASP A 223 5.28 -7.78 -23.27
C ASP A 223 5.22 -6.36 -22.68
N PRO A 224 6.37 -5.74 -22.35
CA PRO A 224 6.41 -4.36 -21.86
C PRO A 224 5.82 -3.35 -22.84
N GLY A 225 5.74 -3.67 -24.13
CA GLY A 225 5.09 -2.83 -25.14
C GLY A 225 3.60 -2.64 -24.88
N VAL A 226 2.94 -3.66 -24.32
CA VAL A 226 1.55 -3.56 -23.88
C VAL A 226 1.46 -2.57 -22.72
N THR A 227 2.32 -2.69 -21.71
CA THR A 227 2.39 -1.74 -20.58
C THR A 227 2.63 -0.31 -21.07
N ALA A 228 3.56 -0.12 -22.02
CA ALA A 228 3.87 1.19 -22.62
C ALA A 228 2.64 1.85 -23.28
N SER A 229 1.72 1.06 -23.84
CA SER A 229 0.48 1.54 -24.46
C SER A 229 -0.57 1.98 -23.44
N ARG A 230 -0.37 1.67 -22.14
CA ARG A 230 -1.28 1.98 -21.04
C ARG A 230 -0.76 3.20 -20.30
N GLN A 231 -1.52 4.21 -20.12
CA GLN A 231 -1.09 5.47 -19.47
C GLN A 231 -1.04 5.32 -17.95
N LEU A 232 -0.06 4.52 -17.48
CA LEU A 232 0.19 4.33 -16.05
C LEU A 232 0.92 5.54 -15.47
N SER A 233 0.63 5.86 -14.23
CA SER A 233 1.26 6.90 -13.42
C SER A 233 1.91 6.30 -12.18
N PHE A 234 2.85 7.04 -11.57
CA PHE A 234 3.54 6.63 -10.35
C PHE A 234 3.62 7.79 -9.35
N ARG A 235 3.49 7.48 -8.05
CA ARG A 235 3.76 8.40 -6.93
C ARG A 235 4.61 7.69 -5.89
N ALA A 236 5.78 8.28 -5.57
CA ALA A 236 6.62 7.81 -4.49
C ALA A 236 6.03 8.21 -3.12
N TYR A 237 6.08 7.30 -2.14
CA TYR A 237 5.56 7.54 -0.79
C TYR A 237 6.47 7.00 0.33
N ALA A 238 7.44 6.14 0.02
CA ALA A 238 8.32 5.52 1.00
C ALA A 238 9.61 5.01 0.33
N TRP A 239 10.44 4.37 1.10
CA TRP A 239 11.67 3.72 0.65
C TRP A 239 11.87 2.38 1.36
N GLY A 240 12.72 1.55 0.80
CA GLY A 240 13.17 0.28 1.36
C GLY A 240 14.63 0.33 1.76
N GLU A 241 15.49 -0.39 1.04
CA GLU A 241 16.93 -0.40 1.27
C GLU A 241 17.58 0.93 0.84
N VAL A 242 18.41 1.49 1.71
CA VAL A 242 19.17 2.72 1.43
C VAL A 242 20.56 2.60 2.02
N SER A 243 21.58 3.08 1.29
CA SER A 243 22.96 3.20 1.80
C SER A 243 23.13 4.42 2.71
N ALA A 244 22.36 5.49 2.47
CA ALA A 244 22.31 6.68 3.30
C ALA A 244 20.95 7.38 3.15
N LEU A 245 20.36 7.80 4.27
CA LEU A 245 19.14 8.60 4.25
C LEU A 245 19.48 10.07 3.97
N PRO A 246 18.74 10.73 3.05
CA PRO A 246 18.97 12.15 2.74
C PRO A 246 18.40 13.10 3.80
N SER A 247 17.60 12.60 4.74
CA SER A 247 16.97 13.38 5.81
C SER A 247 16.69 12.51 7.04
N HIS A 248 16.40 13.15 8.17
CA HIS A 248 15.98 12.53 9.42
C HIS A 248 14.45 12.51 9.59
N THR A 249 13.69 12.96 8.59
CA THR A 249 12.23 13.00 8.62
C THR A 249 11.61 12.40 7.37
N GLN A 250 10.42 11.84 7.50
CA GLN A 250 9.63 11.30 6.39
C GLN A 250 9.40 12.36 5.31
N ALA A 251 8.93 13.55 5.70
CA ALA A 251 8.71 14.65 4.77
C ALA A 251 10.00 15.10 4.08
N GLY A 252 11.13 15.11 4.80
CA GLY A 252 12.43 15.46 4.24
C GLY A 252 12.93 14.43 3.23
N VAL A 253 12.69 13.14 3.42
CA VAL A 253 13.04 12.10 2.42
C VAL A 253 12.13 12.23 1.19
N LEU A 254 10.82 12.51 1.36
CA LEU A 254 9.93 12.78 0.23
C LEU A 254 10.38 14.00 -0.59
N ALA A 255 10.82 15.08 0.08
CA ALA A 255 11.38 16.25 -0.59
C ALA A 255 12.67 15.92 -1.38
N ALA A 256 13.54 15.06 -0.84
CA ALA A 256 14.72 14.59 -1.57
C ALA A 256 14.34 13.76 -2.81
N MET A 257 13.38 12.84 -2.69
CA MET A 257 12.87 12.09 -3.84
C MET A 257 12.30 13.02 -4.92
N GLN A 258 11.58 14.08 -4.52
CA GLN A 258 11.07 15.08 -5.44
C GLN A 258 12.22 15.82 -6.16
N ALA A 259 13.27 16.18 -5.44
CA ALA A 259 14.45 16.80 -6.01
C ALA A 259 15.19 15.86 -7.00
N TRP A 260 15.14 14.54 -6.78
CA TRP A 260 15.68 13.53 -7.70
C TRP A 260 14.80 13.28 -8.93
N GLY A 261 13.65 13.93 -9.02
CA GLY A 261 12.76 13.88 -10.20
C GLY A 261 11.55 13.00 -10.05
N PHE A 262 11.30 12.41 -8.88
CA PHE A 262 10.05 11.68 -8.65
C PHE A 262 8.86 12.61 -8.45
N LYS A 263 7.71 12.20 -8.92
CA LYS A 263 6.46 12.71 -8.42
C LYS A 263 6.18 12.03 -7.08
N VAL A 264 6.17 12.78 -6.00
CA VAL A 264 5.86 12.25 -4.67
C VAL A 264 4.37 12.39 -4.37
N GLN A 265 3.90 11.60 -3.40
CA GLN A 265 2.54 11.71 -2.89
C GLN A 265 2.35 13.08 -2.20
N GLU A 266 1.21 13.73 -2.47
CA GLU A 266 0.79 14.92 -1.72
C GLU A 266 0.76 14.58 -0.23
N HIS A 267 1.22 15.47 0.62
CA HIS A 267 1.24 15.22 2.06
C HIS A 267 1.22 16.51 2.87
N GLU A 268 0.81 16.38 4.11
CA GLU A 268 0.85 17.44 5.11
C GLU A 268 1.44 16.92 6.42
N VAL A 269 2.16 17.76 7.16
CA VAL A 269 2.70 17.41 8.49
C VAL A 269 1.74 17.90 9.57
N CYS A 270 1.04 16.96 10.19
CA CYS A 270 0.10 17.18 11.29
C CYS A 270 0.80 16.98 12.65
N ARG A 271 0.44 17.77 13.67
CA ARG A 271 1.07 17.75 15.01
C ARG A 271 0.15 17.23 16.12
N ASN A 272 -1.13 17.07 15.80
CA ASN A 272 -2.15 16.61 16.74
C ASN A 272 -3.32 15.95 16.00
N VAL A 273 -4.23 15.31 16.77
CA VAL A 273 -5.42 14.65 16.22
C VAL A 273 -6.30 15.62 15.43
N ALA A 274 -6.48 16.84 15.90
CA ALA A 274 -7.36 17.81 15.23
C ALA A 274 -6.84 18.15 13.82
N GLU A 275 -5.53 18.34 13.65
CA GLU A 275 -4.92 18.58 12.34
C GLU A 275 -5.05 17.34 11.43
N MET A 276 -4.85 16.13 11.98
CA MET A 276 -5.03 14.87 11.23
C MET A 276 -6.47 14.70 10.75
N MET A 277 -7.46 15.00 11.60
CA MET A 277 -8.89 14.94 11.24
C MET A 277 -9.29 16.05 10.27
N ALA A 278 -8.70 17.24 10.38
CA ALA A 278 -8.91 18.32 9.42
C ALA A 278 -8.39 17.93 8.02
N TYR A 279 -7.20 17.33 7.95
CA TYR A 279 -6.65 16.81 6.70
C TYR A 279 -7.54 15.69 6.12
N HIS A 280 -8.06 14.78 6.98
CA HIS A 280 -9.01 13.75 6.57
C HIS A 280 -10.27 14.36 5.95
N GLY A 281 -10.91 15.33 6.65
CA GLY A 281 -12.12 15.98 6.16
C GLY A 281 -11.91 16.72 4.83
N ALA A 282 -10.77 17.42 4.68
CA ALA A 282 -10.42 18.13 3.44
C ALA A 282 -10.16 17.14 2.29
N THR A 283 -9.49 16.02 2.56
CA THR A 283 -9.21 14.97 1.57
C THR A 283 -10.49 14.28 1.11
N GLU A 284 -11.40 13.95 2.03
CA GLU A 284 -12.70 13.35 1.72
C GLU A 284 -13.58 14.31 0.89
N ALA A 285 -13.66 15.58 1.29
CA ALA A 285 -14.39 16.59 0.54
C ALA A 285 -13.85 16.79 -0.88
N GLY A 286 -12.54 16.67 -1.07
CA GLY A 286 -11.87 16.78 -2.37
C GLY A 286 -11.79 15.49 -3.19
N ARG A 287 -12.27 14.35 -2.65
CA ARG A 287 -12.08 13.02 -3.26
C ARG A 287 -12.59 12.93 -4.70
N SER A 288 -13.79 13.42 -4.95
CA SER A 288 -14.42 13.35 -6.29
C SER A 288 -13.74 14.24 -7.35
N ALA A 289 -12.97 15.26 -6.93
CA ALA A 289 -12.23 16.13 -7.84
C ALA A 289 -10.84 15.58 -8.20
N ARG A 290 -10.38 14.53 -7.54
CA ARG A 290 -9.09 13.90 -7.85
C ARG A 290 -9.17 13.14 -9.17
N PRO A 291 -8.08 13.14 -9.97
CA PRO A 291 -8.05 12.41 -11.24
C PRO A 291 -7.78 10.90 -11.05
N TYR A 292 -7.73 10.39 -9.82
CA TYR A 292 -7.48 9.00 -9.46
C TYR A 292 -8.22 8.63 -8.17
N ASP A 293 -8.45 7.34 -7.97
CA ASP A 293 -9.11 6.84 -6.77
C ASP A 293 -8.15 6.82 -5.57
N ILE A 294 -8.71 7.09 -4.39
CA ILE A 294 -8.04 6.94 -3.11
C ILE A 294 -8.88 6.04 -2.20
N ASP A 295 -8.22 5.30 -1.33
CA ASP A 295 -8.74 4.26 -0.45
C ASP A 295 -8.76 4.72 1.03
N GLY A 296 -8.36 5.97 1.26
CA GLY A 296 -8.28 6.59 2.57
C GLY A 296 -7.06 7.48 2.72
N ILE A 297 -6.52 7.55 3.93
CA ILE A 297 -5.34 8.35 4.29
C ILE A 297 -4.34 7.46 5.01
N VAL A 298 -3.05 7.66 4.72
CA VAL A 298 -1.95 7.03 5.44
C VAL A 298 -1.32 8.05 6.37
N TYR A 299 -1.12 7.65 7.62
CA TYR A 299 -0.42 8.40 8.65
C TYR A 299 0.90 7.74 8.97
N LYS A 300 2.00 8.51 8.92
CA LYS A 300 3.36 8.05 9.22
C LYS A 300 4.01 8.98 10.22
N VAL A 301 4.71 8.44 11.20
CA VAL A 301 5.53 9.26 12.10
C VAL A 301 6.59 9.99 11.27
N ASP A 302 6.73 11.31 11.44
CA ASP A 302 7.66 12.09 10.60
C ASP A 302 9.14 11.83 11.00
N ARG A 303 9.44 11.66 12.28
CA ARG A 303 10.80 11.38 12.77
C ARG A 303 11.22 9.94 12.50
N LEU A 304 12.30 9.74 11.73
CA LEU A 304 12.76 8.42 11.30
C LEU A 304 13.38 7.62 12.44
N ASP A 305 14.07 8.27 13.39
CA ASP A 305 14.60 7.61 14.59
C ASP A 305 13.50 7.05 15.50
N TRP A 306 12.28 7.60 15.39
CA TRP A 306 11.12 7.04 16.07
C TRP A 306 10.48 5.91 15.27
N GLN A 307 10.41 6.02 13.93
CA GLN A 307 9.94 4.91 13.08
C GLN A 307 10.78 3.64 13.28
N ASP A 308 12.11 3.78 13.39
CA ASP A 308 13.03 2.63 13.58
C ASP A 308 12.84 1.93 14.94
N ARG A 309 12.18 2.59 15.90
CA ARG A 309 11.92 2.06 17.24
C ARG A 309 10.53 1.49 17.41
N LEU A 310 9.56 1.92 16.58
CA LEU A 310 8.16 1.50 16.60
C LEU A 310 7.95 0.19 15.84
#